data_8e28e84f6d539b7f16b976853cc9eadf
#
_entry.id   8e28e84f6d539b7f16b976853cc9eadf
#
_cell.length_a   1.000
_cell.length_b   1.000
_cell.length_c   1.000
_cell.angle_alpha   90.00
_cell.angle_beta   90.00
_cell.angle_gamma   90.00
#
_symmetry.space_group_name_H-M   'P 1'
#
loop_
_entity.id
_entity.type
_entity.pdbx_description
1 polymer ?
#
loop_
_entity_poly.entity_id
_entity_poly.type
_entity_poly.pdbx_seq_one_letter_code
_entity_poly.pdbx_strand_id
1 'polypeptide(L)'
;MTKYRIGQIVPSSNITMETEIPALLRAREAVAPERFTFHSSRMRMKHVTREELAKMDADSDRCALELSDARVDVMGYACLVAIMSMGHGYHCTSQERLQGVTRDNDAEAPVV
;
A
#
# COMPACT_ATOMS: atom_id res chain seq x y z
N MET A 1 17.23 12.75 13.64
CA MET A 1 15.79 12.63 13.35
C MET A 1 15.58 11.57 12.30
N THR A 2 14.83 10.52 12.63
CA THR A 2 14.56 9.43 11.69
C THR A 2 13.34 9.77 10.84
N LYS A 3 13.48 9.62 9.54
CA LYS A 3 12.39 9.84 8.58
C LYS A 3 12.01 8.52 7.93
N TYR A 4 10.71 8.25 7.87
CA TYR A 4 10.18 7.06 7.23
C TYR A 4 9.28 7.45 6.07
N ARG A 5 9.43 6.76 4.97
CA ARG A 5 8.58 6.90 3.78
C ARG A 5 7.54 5.81 3.82
N ILE A 6 6.28 6.21 3.91
CA ILE A 6 5.15 5.29 3.98
C ILE A 6 4.51 5.19 2.60
N GLY A 7 4.57 4.02 2.00
CA GLY A 7 3.92 3.76 0.71
C GLY A 7 2.51 3.23 0.93
N GLN A 8 1.57 3.69 0.11
CA GLN A 8 0.17 3.26 0.17
C GLN A 8 -0.30 2.84 -1.21
N ILE A 9 -0.73 1.58 -1.33
CA ILE A 9 -1.37 1.08 -2.54
C ILE A 9 -2.87 1.20 -2.29
N VAL A 10 -3.53 2.11 -3.02
CA VAL A 10 -4.93 2.47 -2.74
C VAL A 10 -5.80 2.36 -3.98
N PRO A 11 -7.09 1.99 -3.83
CA PRO A 11 -8.04 2.12 -4.93
C PRO A 11 -8.15 3.58 -5.38
N SER A 12 -8.32 3.80 -6.69
CA SER A 12 -8.35 5.17 -7.23
C SER A 12 -9.50 6.02 -6.69
N SER A 13 -10.56 5.37 -6.21
CA SER A 13 -11.73 6.05 -5.62
C SER A 13 -11.62 6.24 -4.11
N ASN A 14 -10.57 5.73 -3.48
CA ASN A 14 -10.41 5.81 -2.02
C ASN A 14 -9.60 7.05 -1.65
N ILE A 15 -10.11 7.83 -0.69
CA ILE A 15 -9.42 8.99 -0.11
C ILE A 15 -9.18 8.82 1.39
N THR A 16 -9.83 7.85 2.01
CA THR A 16 -9.79 7.64 3.46
C THR A 16 -8.39 7.29 3.94
N MET A 17 -7.69 6.42 3.22
CA MET A 17 -6.35 6.00 3.62
C MET A 17 -5.35 7.17 3.61
N GLU A 18 -5.50 8.09 2.66
CA GLU A 18 -4.61 9.26 2.57
C GLU A 18 -4.99 10.36 3.55
N THR A 19 -6.12 10.21 4.24
CA THR A 19 -6.57 11.12 5.30
C THR A 19 -6.26 10.55 6.68
N GLU A 20 -6.67 9.31 6.93
CA GLU A 20 -6.59 8.70 8.26
C GLU A 20 -5.18 8.23 8.62
N ILE A 21 -4.47 7.56 7.72
CA ILE A 21 -3.13 7.06 8.03
C ILE A 21 -2.15 8.20 8.28
N PRO A 22 -2.09 9.26 7.43
CA PRO A 22 -1.26 10.41 7.75
C PRO A 22 -1.64 11.05 9.08
N ALA A 23 -2.93 11.20 9.39
CA ALA A 23 -3.35 11.80 10.65
C ALA A 23 -2.87 11.00 11.86
N LEU A 24 -2.98 9.68 11.82
CA LEU A 24 -2.54 8.80 12.90
C LEU A 24 -1.03 8.89 13.13
N LEU A 25 -0.25 8.84 12.06
CA LEU A 25 1.21 8.87 12.18
C LEU A 25 1.72 10.26 12.53
N ARG A 26 1.07 11.32 12.06
CA ARG A 26 1.44 12.69 12.44
C ARG A 26 1.10 12.98 13.90
N ALA A 27 0.07 12.36 14.45
CA ALA A 27 -0.21 12.46 15.87
C ALA A 27 0.96 11.90 16.71
N ARG A 28 1.62 10.85 16.23
CA ARG A 28 2.81 10.32 16.89
C ARG A 28 3.98 11.32 16.85
N GLU A 29 4.08 12.13 15.82
CA GLU A 29 5.17 13.11 15.69
C GLU A 29 5.17 14.13 16.84
N ALA A 30 4.01 14.34 17.49
CA ALA A 30 3.89 15.23 18.63
C ALA A 30 4.56 14.69 19.89
N VAL A 31 4.77 13.38 19.99
CA VAL A 31 5.30 12.73 21.21
C VAL A 31 6.56 11.93 20.97
N ALA A 32 6.99 11.76 19.73
CA ALA A 32 8.15 10.96 19.36
C ALA A 32 8.96 11.64 18.25
N PRO A 33 10.26 11.34 18.13
CA PRO A 33 11.13 12.04 17.17
C PRO A 33 10.97 11.60 15.73
N GLU A 34 10.31 10.47 15.47
CA GLU A 34 10.15 9.95 14.11
C GLU A 34 9.29 10.90 13.28
N ARG A 35 9.62 11.01 12.00
CA ARG A 35 8.89 11.83 11.03
C ARG A 35 8.50 10.98 9.84
N PHE A 36 7.36 11.28 9.22
CA PHE A 36 6.78 10.45 8.17
C PHE A 36 6.46 11.26 6.93
N THR A 37 6.73 10.65 5.78
CA THR A 37 6.23 11.14 4.50
C THR A 37 5.34 10.06 3.89
N PHE A 38 4.38 10.47 3.05
CA PHE A 38 3.35 9.58 2.53
C PHE A 38 3.35 9.61 1.02
N HIS A 39 3.35 8.43 0.41
CA HIS A 39 3.45 8.28 -1.03
C HIS A 39 2.45 7.23 -1.46
N SER A 40 1.63 7.53 -2.46
CA SER A 40 0.57 6.62 -2.91
C SER A 40 0.75 6.25 -4.36
N SER A 41 0.36 5.04 -4.70
CA SER A 41 0.12 4.61 -6.06
C SER A 41 -1.28 4.00 -6.11
N ARG A 42 -2.05 4.34 -7.15
CA ARG A 42 -3.47 4.03 -7.20
C ARG A 42 -3.75 2.90 -8.17
N MET A 43 -4.57 1.96 -7.70
CA MET A 43 -5.15 0.92 -8.53
C MET A 43 -6.53 1.41 -8.99
N ARG A 44 -6.79 1.34 -10.26
CA ARG A 44 -8.05 1.87 -10.77
C ARG A 44 -9.24 1.02 -10.34
N MET A 45 -10.18 1.63 -9.63
CA MET A 45 -11.46 1.04 -9.26
C MET A 45 -12.50 2.13 -9.10
N LYS A 46 -13.51 2.13 -9.95
CA LYS A 46 -14.61 3.10 -9.88
C LYS A 46 -15.82 2.54 -9.14
N HIS A 47 -16.09 1.26 -9.33
CA HIS A 47 -17.22 0.57 -8.69
C HIS A 47 -16.74 -0.68 -7.99
N VAL A 48 -17.33 -1.00 -6.84
CA VAL A 48 -16.98 -2.19 -6.09
C VAL A 48 -17.73 -3.38 -6.69
N THR A 49 -17.15 -3.99 -7.72
CA THR A 49 -17.65 -5.22 -8.33
C THR A 49 -16.56 -6.28 -8.28
N ARG A 50 -16.95 -7.55 -8.43
CA ARG A 50 -16.00 -8.66 -8.39
C ARG A 50 -14.95 -8.52 -9.49
N GLU A 51 -15.37 -8.13 -10.70
CA GLU A 51 -14.49 -7.96 -11.85
C GLU A 51 -13.51 -6.79 -11.64
N GLU A 52 -13.99 -5.68 -11.12
CA GLU A 52 -13.11 -4.53 -10.84
C GLU A 52 -12.14 -4.82 -9.71
N LEU A 53 -12.57 -5.56 -8.68
CA LEU A 53 -11.68 -5.96 -7.59
C LEU A 53 -10.55 -6.86 -8.09
N ALA A 54 -10.85 -7.81 -8.99
CA ALA A 54 -9.84 -8.68 -9.56
C ALA A 54 -8.85 -7.91 -10.43
N LYS A 55 -9.33 -6.97 -11.26
CA LYS A 55 -8.47 -6.13 -12.09
C LYS A 55 -7.58 -5.22 -11.24
N MET A 56 -8.14 -4.67 -10.18
CA MET A 56 -7.43 -3.81 -9.26
C MET A 56 -6.29 -4.58 -8.59
N ASP A 57 -6.57 -5.78 -8.10
CA ASP A 57 -5.55 -6.60 -7.46
C ASP A 57 -4.44 -6.98 -8.46
N ALA A 58 -4.79 -7.28 -9.70
CA ALA A 58 -3.81 -7.56 -10.75
C ALA A 58 -2.91 -6.35 -11.04
N ASP A 59 -3.41 -5.13 -10.84
CA ASP A 59 -2.66 -3.90 -11.06
C ASP A 59 -1.75 -3.51 -9.88
N SER A 60 -1.90 -4.19 -8.75
CA SER A 60 -1.13 -3.86 -7.53
C SER A 60 0.38 -4.07 -7.69
N ASP A 61 0.80 -4.97 -8.58
CA ASP A 61 2.23 -5.18 -8.85
C ASP A 61 2.88 -3.91 -9.41
N ARG A 62 2.20 -3.23 -10.33
CA ARG A 62 2.67 -1.95 -10.86
C ARG A 62 2.79 -0.91 -9.75
N CYS A 63 1.81 -0.84 -8.87
CA CYS A 63 1.82 0.09 -7.74
C CYS A 63 3.01 -0.18 -6.82
N ALA A 64 3.25 -1.44 -6.49
CA ALA A 64 4.38 -1.82 -5.65
C ALA A 64 5.72 -1.45 -6.29
N LEU A 65 5.83 -1.66 -7.61
CA LEU A 65 7.04 -1.30 -8.34
C LEU A 65 7.31 0.20 -8.28
N GLU A 66 6.29 1.02 -8.52
CA GLU A 66 6.41 2.49 -8.48
C GLU A 66 6.83 2.99 -7.10
N LEU A 67 6.22 2.44 -6.06
CA LEU A 67 6.58 2.82 -4.69
C LEU A 67 7.98 2.33 -4.31
N SER A 68 8.39 1.19 -4.84
CA SER A 68 9.75 0.68 -4.67
C SER A 68 10.78 1.63 -5.30
N ASP A 69 10.45 2.24 -6.44
CA ASP A 69 11.32 3.26 -7.06
C ASP A 69 11.53 4.45 -6.14
N ALA A 70 10.53 4.81 -5.33
CA ALA A 70 10.61 5.87 -4.34
C ALA A 70 11.33 5.44 -3.06
N ARG A 71 11.71 4.17 -2.95
CA ARG A 71 12.40 3.57 -1.80
C ARG A 71 11.65 3.79 -0.50
N VAL A 72 10.36 3.43 -0.52
CA VAL A 72 9.54 3.49 0.69
C VAL A 72 10.03 2.47 1.72
N ASP A 73 9.85 2.79 2.99
CA ASP A 73 10.29 1.92 4.09
C ASP A 73 9.27 0.83 4.41
N VAL A 74 8.00 1.07 4.11
CA VAL A 74 6.91 0.10 4.31
C VAL A 74 5.79 0.41 3.33
N MET A 75 5.07 -0.61 2.88
CA MET A 75 3.89 -0.47 2.02
C MET A 75 2.65 -0.99 2.71
N GLY A 76 1.56 -0.22 2.65
CA GLY A 76 0.23 -0.69 3.03
C GLY A 76 -0.60 -1.01 1.79
N TYR A 77 -1.20 -2.19 1.75
CA TYR A 77 -2.17 -2.55 0.73
C TYR A 77 -3.57 -2.19 1.26
N ALA A 78 -4.11 -1.10 0.75
CA ALA A 78 -5.24 -0.43 1.38
C ALA A 78 -6.59 -0.82 0.79
N CYS A 79 -6.83 -2.11 0.57
CA CYS A 79 -8.16 -2.57 0.16
C CYS A 79 -8.48 -3.95 0.73
N LEU A 80 -9.05 -3.98 1.91
CA LEU A 80 -9.44 -5.21 2.58
C LEU A 80 -10.44 -6.01 1.74
N VAL A 81 -11.39 -5.34 1.09
CA VAL A 81 -12.43 -6.00 0.29
C VAL A 81 -11.81 -6.79 -0.88
N ALA A 82 -10.79 -6.23 -1.55
CA ALA A 82 -10.11 -6.94 -2.63
C ALA A 82 -9.45 -8.22 -2.11
N ILE A 83 -8.78 -8.13 -0.97
CA ILE A 83 -8.10 -9.30 -0.39
C ILE A 83 -9.11 -10.37 0.02
N MET A 84 -10.20 -9.97 0.68
CA MET A 84 -11.23 -10.92 1.13
C MET A 84 -11.96 -11.58 -0.03
N SER A 85 -12.15 -10.87 -1.14
CA SER A 85 -12.84 -11.41 -2.32
C SER A 85 -12.05 -12.51 -3.01
N MET A 86 -10.75 -12.60 -2.79
CA MET A 86 -9.87 -13.60 -3.40
C MET A 86 -9.77 -14.89 -2.59
N GLY A 87 -10.39 -14.93 -1.41
CA GLY A 87 -10.46 -16.12 -0.60
C GLY A 87 -9.63 -16.08 0.68
N HIS A 88 -9.80 -17.10 1.50
CA HIS A 88 -9.15 -17.19 2.81
C HIS A 88 -7.62 -17.28 2.67
N GLY A 89 -6.93 -16.48 3.46
CA GLY A 89 -5.45 -16.49 3.46
C GLY A 89 -4.80 -15.74 2.31
N TYR A 90 -5.57 -15.12 1.42
CA TYR A 90 -5.01 -14.42 0.26
C TYR A 90 -4.12 -13.24 0.66
N HIS A 91 -4.34 -12.66 1.83
CA HIS A 91 -3.49 -11.56 2.33
C HIS A 91 -2.02 -11.98 2.43
N CYS A 92 -1.74 -13.22 2.81
CA CYS A 92 -0.36 -13.72 2.86
C CYS A 92 0.23 -13.88 1.46
N THR A 93 -0.55 -14.40 0.52
CA THR A 93 -0.14 -14.57 -0.89
C THR A 93 0.15 -13.21 -1.52
N SER A 94 -0.72 -12.24 -1.31
CA SER A 94 -0.57 -10.89 -1.83
C SER A 94 0.65 -10.19 -1.24
N GLN A 95 0.85 -10.32 0.07
CA GLN A 95 1.99 -9.75 0.77
C GLN A 95 3.32 -10.28 0.19
N GLU A 96 3.44 -11.59 0.03
CA GLU A 96 4.64 -12.21 -0.53
C GLU A 96 4.89 -11.78 -1.97
N ARG A 97 3.85 -11.73 -2.78
CA ARG A 97 3.95 -11.31 -4.18
C ARG A 97 4.44 -9.87 -4.29
N LEU A 98 3.82 -8.96 -3.56
CA LEU A 98 4.17 -7.53 -3.62
C LEU A 98 5.56 -7.26 -3.04
N GLN A 99 5.91 -7.92 -1.95
CA GLN A 99 7.24 -7.79 -1.38
C GLN A 99 8.30 -8.34 -2.34
N GLY A 100 7.99 -9.42 -3.07
CA GLY A 100 8.86 -9.95 -4.11
C GLY A 100 9.10 -8.97 -5.26
N VAL A 101 8.08 -8.21 -5.65
CA VAL A 101 8.23 -7.15 -6.67
C VAL A 101 9.25 -6.11 -6.21
N THR A 102 9.17 -5.68 -4.95
CA THR A 102 10.11 -4.69 -4.42
C THR A 102 11.52 -5.25 -4.31
N ARG A 103 11.66 -6.52 -3.94
CA ARG A 103 12.96 -7.19 -3.85
C ARG A 103 13.64 -7.27 -5.21
N ASP A 104 12.89 -7.62 -6.24
CA ASP A 104 13.39 -7.73 -7.61
C ASP A 104 13.81 -6.36 -8.17
N ASN A 105 13.34 -5.28 -7.58
CA ASN A 105 13.69 -3.91 -7.95
C ASN A 105 14.79 -3.31 -7.07
N ASP A 106 15.51 -4.13 -6.32
CA ASP A 106 16.61 -3.72 -5.43
C ASP A 106 16.21 -2.67 -4.38
N ALA A 107 14.96 -2.68 -3.97
CA ALA A 107 14.44 -1.76 -2.96
C ALA A 107 13.33 -2.45 -2.15
N GLU A 108 13.68 -3.60 -1.55
CA GLU A 108 12.72 -4.41 -0.80
C GLU A 108 12.10 -3.61 0.35
N ALA A 109 10.79 -3.68 0.46
CA ALA A 109 10.03 -3.05 1.53
C ALA A 109 9.01 -4.05 2.09
N PRO A 110 8.84 -4.10 3.40
CA PRO A 110 7.77 -4.91 4.00
C PRO A 110 6.41 -4.41 3.52
N VAL A 111 5.50 -5.34 3.28
CA VAL A 111 4.14 -5.07 2.84
C VAL A 111 3.17 -5.51 3.94
N VAL A 112 2.27 -4.63 4.33
CA VAL A 112 1.25 -4.87 5.34
C VAL A 112 -0.15 -4.63 4.81
#